data_f87b1ce7d036298624a9237160b0604c
#
_entry.id   f87b1ce7d036298624a9237160b0604c
#
_cell.length_a   1.000
_cell.length_b   1.000
_cell.length_c   1.000
_cell.angle_alpha   90.00
_cell.angle_beta   90.00
_cell.angle_gamma   90.00
#
_symmetry.space_group_name_H-M   'P 1'
#
loop_
_entity.id
_entity.type
_entity.pdbx_description
1 polymer ?
#
loop_
_entity_poly.entity_id
_entity_poly.type
_entity_poly.pdbx_seq_one_letter_code
_entity_poly.pdbx_strand_id
1 'polypeptide(L)'
;MVIQPIKTAADLRRVGTLLRMKGSSGDWKDGLKLLKKSLPWTENFWDQELLFCFYVGAASFCQAHSVQHTEVNLPPVPGFTDCPENGLYDCAALARWFWKRAEEIGARFDRRNGSPNYQRQLCAARKD
;
A
#
# COMPACT_ATOMS: atom_id res chain seq x y z
N MET A 1 13.28 20.61 13.26
CA MET A 1 13.70 19.80 12.10
C MET A 1 12.57 19.68 11.12
N VAL A 2 12.86 19.97 9.87
CA VAL A 2 11.83 19.89 8.83
C VAL A 2 11.69 18.44 8.38
N ILE A 3 10.48 17.91 8.50
CA ILE A 3 10.19 16.59 7.95
C ILE A 3 10.09 16.77 6.44
N GLN A 4 10.96 16.10 5.72
CA GLN A 4 10.93 16.21 4.28
C GLN A 4 9.76 15.39 3.72
N PRO A 5 8.93 15.99 2.88
CA PRO A 5 7.92 15.21 2.18
C PRO A 5 8.61 14.26 1.21
N ILE A 6 7.88 13.24 0.78
CA ILE A 6 8.39 12.37 -0.27
C ILE A 6 8.58 13.19 -1.52
N LYS A 7 9.80 13.29 -1.97
CA LYS A 7 10.14 14.04 -3.18
C LYS A 7 10.75 13.16 -4.25
N THR A 8 11.20 11.96 -3.87
CA THR A 8 11.85 11.06 -4.81
C THR A 8 11.11 9.74 -4.90
N ALA A 9 11.27 9.09 -6.02
CA ALA A 9 10.71 7.79 -6.28
C ALA A 9 11.20 6.76 -5.26
N ALA A 10 12.46 6.83 -4.86
CA ALA A 10 13.06 5.90 -3.91
C ALA A 10 12.34 5.92 -2.55
N ASP A 11 11.82 7.08 -2.15
CA ASP A 11 11.14 7.20 -0.86
C ASP A 11 9.85 6.39 -0.82
N LEU A 12 9.08 6.39 -1.91
CA LEU A 12 7.83 5.63 -1.95
C LEU A 12 8.08 4.12 -1.94
N ARG A 13 9.13 3.66 -2.61
CA ARG A 13 9.55 2.26 -2.56
C ARG A 13 9.94 1.86 -1.15
N ARG A 14 10.71 2.71 -0.48
CA ARG A 14 11.13 2.47 0.91
C ARG A 14 9.93 2.35 1.83
N VAL A 15 8.94 3.22 1.68
CA VAL A 15 7.71 3.17 2.47
C VAL A 15 7.00 1.84 2.26
N GLY A 16 6.86 1.39 1.01
CA GLY A 16 6.24 0.11 0.72
C GLY A 16 6.96 -1.06 1.40
N THR A 17 8.28 -1.07 1.32
CA THR A 17 9.11 -2.10 1.97
C THR A 17 8.93 -2.07 3.48
N LEU A 18 8.96 -0.88 4.09
CA LEU A 18 8.78 -0.73 5.53
C LEU A 18 7.39 -1.17 5.98
N LEU A 19 6.36 -0.84 5.23
CA LEU A 19 5.00 -1.28 5.55
C LEU A 19 4.89 -2.80 5.56
N ARG A 20 5.49 -3.46 4.59
CA ARG A 20 5.51 -4.92 4.53
C ARG A 20 6.22 -5.50 5.73
N MET A 21 7.35 -4.93 6.11
CA MET A 21 8.10 -5.36 7.31
C MET A 21 7.30 -5.14 8.58
N LYS A 22 6.62 -4.00 8.72
CA LYS A 22 5.78 -3.72 9.88
C LYS A 22 4.61 -4.69 9.98
N GLY A 23 4.07 -5.12 8.84
CA GLY A 23 3.06 -6.16 8.82
C GLY A 23 3.58 -7.49 9.37
N SER A 24 4.74 -7.93 8.88
CA SER A 24 5.37 -9.19 9.32
C SER A 24 5.79 -9.17 10.79
N SER A 25 6.28 -8.04 11.28
CA SER A 25 6.76 -7.92 12.65
C SER A 25 5.65 -7.67 13.67
N GLY A 26 4.44 -7.37 13.21
CA GLY A 26 3.33 -7.05 14.10
C GLY A 26 3.35 -5.65 14.67
N ASP A 27 4.15 -4.76 14.09
CA ASP A 27 4.28 -3.38 14.57
C ASP A 27 3.17 -2.49 13.98
N TRP A 28 2.02 -2.54 14.62
CA TRP A 28 0.83 -1.82 14.17
C TRP A 28 0.98 -0.30 14.24
N LYS A 29 1.44 0.21 15.38
CA LYS A 29 1.48 1.65 15.63
C LYS A 29 2.37 2.41 14.64
N ASP A 30 3.60 1.94 14.47
CA ASP A 30 4.56 2.59 13.57
C ASP A 30 4.13 2.43 12.12
N GLY A 31 3.65 1.24 11.76
CA GLY A 31 3.15 0.99 10.40
C GLY A 31 1.96 1.86 10.06
N LEU A 32 1.01 1.99 10.98
CA LEU A 32 -0.16 2.84 10.78
C LEU A 32 0.23 4.30 10.60
N LYS A 33 1.15 4.78 11.43
CA LYS A 33 1.67 6.14 11.33
C LYS A 33 2.31 6.40 9.97
N LEU A 34 3.10 5.45 9.51
CA LEU A 34 3.75 5.54 8.21
C LEU A 34 2.71 5.54 7.08
N LEU A 35 1.70 4.68 7.17
CA LEU A 35 0.63 4.61 6.18
C LEU A 35 -0.14 5.92 6.10
N LYS A 36 -0.53 6.47 7.25
CA LYS A 36 -1.24 7.75 7.31
C LYS A 36 -0.45 8.87 6.65
N LYS A 37 0.84 8.92 6.91
CA LYS A 37 1.72 9.96 6.39
C LYS A 37 1.91 9.83 4.88
N SER A 38 2.02 8.62 4.37
CA SER A 38 2.37 8.37 2.98
C SER A 38 1.18 8.33 2.02
N LEU A 39 -0.02 8.01 2.49
CA LEU A 39 -1.19 7.89 1.62
C LEU A 39 -1.45 9.11 0.75
N PRO A 40 -1.42 10.36 1.27
CA PRO A 40 -1.67 11.54 0.42
C PRO A 40 -0.66 11.68 -0.71
N TRP A 41 0.52 11.11 -0.57
CA TRP A 41 1.59 11.22 -1.57
C TRP A 41 1.33 10.38 -2.81
N THR A 42 0.39 9.41 -2.72
CA THR A 42 0.05 8.55 -3.85
C THR A 42 -0.86 9.25 -4.86
N GLU A 43 -1.48 10.37 -4.47
CA GLU A 43 -2.35 11.12 -5.37
C GLU A 43 -1.54 11.74 -6.49
N ASN A 44 -1.90 11.39 -7.73
CA ASN A 44 -1.22 11.88 -8.93
C ASN A 44 0.28 11.56 -8.99
N PHE A 45 0.71 10.50 -8.29
CA PHE A 45 2.10 10.09 -8.35
C PHE A 45 2.43 9.53 -9.74
N TRP A 46 3.52 10.02 -10.32
CA TRP A 46 3.82 9.77 -11.74
C TRP A 46 4.43 8.39 -12.02
N ASP A 47 5.12 7.78 -11.06
CA ASP A 47 5.83 6.53 -11.26
C ASP A 47 4.98 5.33 -10.82
N GLN A 48 4.43 4.62 -11.79
CA GLN A 48 3.53 3.49 -11.54
C GLN A 48 4.24 2.29 -10.89
N GLU A 49 5.50 2.06 -11.22
CA GLU A 49 6.26 0.97 -10.61
C GLU A 49 6.42 1.17 -9.11
N LEU A 50 6.65 2.39 -8.69
CA LEU A 50 6.80 2.71 -7.28
C LEU A 50 5.46 2.69 -6.55
N LEU A 51 4.38 3.09 -7.22
CA LEU A 51 3.05 2.90 -6.70
C LEU A 51 2.75 1.42 -6.48
N PHE A 52 3.16 0.57 -7.41
CA PHE A 52 3.02 -0.87 -7.25
C PHE A 52 3.69 -1.34 -5.96
N CYS A 53 4.93 -0.95 -5.74
CA CYS A 53 5.67 -1.29 -4.52
C CYS A 53 4.96 -0.80 -3.27
N PHE A 54 4.45 0.43 -3.30
CA PHE A 54 3.72 0.99 -2.18
C PHE A 54 2.43 0.22 -1.89
N TYR A 55 1.64 -0.06 -2.93
CA TYR A 55 0.37 -0.76 -2.75
C TYR A 55 0.57 -2.18 -2.24
N VAL A 56 1.61 -2.88 -2.70
CA VAL A 56 1.95 -4.21 -2.18
C VAL A 56 2.27 -4.13 -0.69
N GLY A 57 3.07 -3.15 -0.29
CA GLY A 57 3.41 -2.95 1.11
C GLY A 57 2.20 -2.62 1.96
N ALA A 58 1.36 -1.69 1.50
CA ALA A 58 0.15 -1.27 2.20
C ALA A 58 -0.84 -2.44 2.34
N ALA A 59 -1.02 -3.22 1.27
CA ALA A 59 -1.90 -4.40 1.29
C ALA A 59 -1.41 -5.44 2.28
N SER A 60 -0.12 -5.74 2.26
CA SER A 60 0.48 -6.70 3.18
C SER A 60 0.31 -6.27 4.64
N PHE A 61 0.52 -4.99 4.91
CA PHE A 61 0.36 -4.42 6.25
C PHE A 61 -1.08 -4.56 6.73
N CYS A 62 -2.05 -4.11 5.93
CA CYS A 62 -3.46 -4.17 6.29
C CYS A 62 -3.94 -5.62 6.45
N GLN A 63 -3.51 -6.51 5.57
CA GLN A 63 -3.88 -7.92 5.63
C GLN A 63 -3.36 -8.57 6.91
N ALA A 64 -2.10 -8.33 7.25
CA ALA A 64 -1.47 -8.90 8.43
C ALA A 64 -2.17 -8.48 9.71
N HIS A 65 -2.67 -7.24 9.75
CA HIS A 65 -3.28 -6.69 10.95
C HIS A 65 -4.81 -6.80 10.97
N SER A 66 -5.44 -7.25 9.90
CA SER A 66 -6.90 -7.31 9.79
C SER A 66 -7.55 -8.28 10.79
N VAL A 67 -6.81 -9.24 11.27
CA VAL A 67 -7.29 -10.21 12.28
C VAL A 67 -7.49 -9.54 13.63
N GLN A 68 -6.57 -8.66 14.02
CA GLN A 68 -6.60 -7.99 15.33
C GLN A 68 -7.26 -6.61 15.25
N HIS A 69 -7.20 -5.96 14.09
CA HIS A 69 -7.70 -4.61 13.90
C HIS A 69 -8.68 -4.60 12.72
N THR A 70 -9.98 -4.74 13.04
CA THR A 70 -11.01 -4.79 12.00
C THR A 70 -11.21 -3.45 11.31
N GLU A 71 -11.01 -2.36 12.05
CA GLU A 71 -11.16 -1.01 11.53
C GLU A 71 -9.89 -0.19 11.72
N VAL A 72 -9.66 0.73 10.81
CA VAL A 72 -8.51 1.62 10.87
C VAL A 72 -8.93 3.04 10.51
N ASN A 73 -8.45 4.02 11.29
CA ASN A 73 -8.73 5.43 11.03
C ASN A 73 -7.65 6.00 10.12
N LEU A 74 -8.06 6.44 8.93
CA LEU A 74 -7.13 7.00 7.94
C LEU A 74 -7.69 8.28 7.33
N PRO A 75 -6.81 9.17 6.83
CA PRO A 75 -7.27 10.26 5.97
C PRO A 75 -7.85 9.67 4.68
N PRO A 76 -8.58 10.47 3.89
CA PRO A 76 -9.14 9.95 2.64
C PRO A 76 -8.08 9.28 1.78
N VAL A 77 -8.37 8.04 1.38
CA VAL A 77 -7.43 7.25 0.56
C VAL A 77 -7.62 7.65 -0.91
N PRO A 78 -6.57 8.18 -1.56
CA PRO A 78 -6.69 8.61 -2.97
C PRO A 78 -7.15 7.47 -3.88
N GLY A 79 -8.19 7.73 -4.64
CA GLY A 79 -8.77 6.74 -5.56
C GLY A 79 -9.80 5.81 -4.96
N PHE A 80 -10.00 5.86 -3.66
CA PHE A 80 -11.01 5.03 -2.99
C PHE A 80 -12.38 5.72 -3.13
N THR A 81 -13.35 5.03 -3.76
CA THR A 81 -14.62 5.65 -4.12
C THR A 81 -15.55 5.92 -2.95
N ASP A 82 -15.52 5.07 -1.93
CA ASP A 82 -16.43 5.16 -0.79
C ASP A 82 -15.72 5.53 0.50
N CYS A 83 -14.99 6.64 0.48
CA CYS A 83 -14.30 7.11 1.67
C CYS A 83 -15.32 7.39 2.79
N PRO A 84 -15.20 6.72 3.95
CA PRO A 84 -16.11 6.96 5.06
C PRO A 84 -15.93 8.36 5.64
N GLU A 85 -17.02 9.00 5.99
CA GLU A 85 -17.00 10.36 6.55
C GLU A 85 -16.22 10.43 7.86
N ASN A 86 -16.30 9.38 8.66
CA ASN A 86 -15.61 9.32 9.96
C ASN A 86 -14.16 8.85 9.86
N GLY A 87 -13.68 8.55 8.66
CA GLY A 87 -12.31 8.08 8.45
C GLY A 87 -12.04 6.64 8.89
N LEU A 88 -13.06 5.90 9.26
CA LEU A 88 -12.91 4.50 9.68
C LEU A 88 -13.12 3.56 8.51
N TYR A 89 -12.04 2.92 8.09
CA TYR A 89 -12.06 1.95 7.00
C TYR A 89 -12.06 0.52 7.56
N ASP A 90 -12.75 -0.38 6.85
CA ASP A 90 -12.62 -1.81 7.14
C ASP A 90 -11.24 -2.27 6.66
N CYS A 91 -10.44 -2.76 7.59
CA CYS A 91 -9.04 -3.11 7.32
C CYS A 91 -8.90 -4.19 6.25
N ALA A 92 -9.75 -5.22 6.30
CA ALA A 92 -9.72 -6.31 5.32
C ALA A 92 -10.13 -5.82 3.92
N ALA A 93 -11.15 -4.97 3.86
CA ALA A 93 -11.61 -4.39 2.59
C ALA A 93 -10.54 -3.49 1.99
N LEU A 94 -9.86 -2.74 2.84
CA LEU A 94 -8.77 -1.85 2.41
C LEU A 94 -7.60 -2.67 1.86
N ALA A 95 -7.26 -3.78 2.51
CA ALA A 95 -6.23 -4.68 2.04
C ALA A 95 -6.56 -5.22 0.64
N ARG A 96 -7.80 -5.66 0.44
CA ARG A 96 -8.24 -6.14 -0.89
C ARG A 96 -8.14 -5.04 -1.94
N TRP A 97 -8.48 -3.82 -1.59
CA TRP A 97 -8.41 -2.68 -2.50
C TRP A 97 -6.96 -2.40 -2.90
N PHE A 98 -6.04 -2.40 -1.95
CA PHE A 98 -4.62 -2.18 -2.25
C PHE A 98 -4.07 -3.31 -3.14
N TRP A 99 -4.43 -4.58 -2.86
CA TRP A 99 -4.01 -5.70 -3.70
C TRP A 99 -4.52 -5.53 -5.13
N LYS A 100 -5.77 -5.11 -5.28
CA LYS A 100 -6.37 -4.91 -6.59
C LYS A 100 -5.65 -3.81 -7.37
N ARG A 101 -5.32 -2.71 -6.71
CA ARG A 101 -4.56 -1.63 -7.36
C ARG A 101 -3.19 -2.11 -7.83
N ALA A 102 -2.50 -2.88 -6.99
CA ALA A 102 -1.22 -3.45 -7.37
C ALA A 102 -1.36 -4.41 -8.55
N GLU A 103 -2.40 -5.24 -8.56
CA GLU A 103 -2.68 -6.15 -9.68
C GLU A 103 -2.87 -5.41 -10.98
N GLU A 104 -3.63 -4.34 -10.97
CA GLU A 104 -3.90 -3.54 -12.16
C GLU A 104 -2.62 -2.95 -12.74
N ILE A 105 -1.77 -2.41 -11.89
CA ILE A 105 -0.50 -1.84 -12.31
C ILE A 105 0.42 -2.94 -12.84
N GLY A 106 0.55 -4.03 -12.09
CA GLY A 106 1.41 -5.16 -12.46
C GLY A 106 0.99 -5.79 -13.78
N ALA A 107 -0.31 -5.95 -14.00
CA ALA A 107 -0.84 -6.52 -15.24
C ALA A 107 -0.46 -5.68 -16.46
N ARG A 108 -0.49 -4.35 -16.32
CA ARG A 108 -0.11 -3.47 -17.42
C ARG A 108 1.37 -3.62 -17.77
N PHE A 109 2.23 -3.71 -16.76
CA PHE A 109 3.67 -3.90 -17.00
C PHE A 109 3.97 -5.27 -17.58
N ASP A 110 3.31 -6.32 -17.05
CA ASP A 110 3.52 -7.69 -17.55
C ASP A 110 3.11 -7.82 -19.01
N ARG A 111 2.01 -7.19 -19.41
CA ARG A 111 1.58 -7.20 -20.81
C ARG A 111 2.59 -6.49 -21.71
N ARG A 112 3.09 -5.35 -21.26
CA ARG A 112 4.06 -4.57 -22.02
C ARG A 112 5.38 -5.31 -22.16
N ASN A 113 5.80 -6.02 -21.13
CA ASN A 113 7.08 -6.72 -21.11
C ASN A 113 7.00 -8.16 -21.61
N GLY A 114 5.79 -8.69 -21.80
CA GLY A 114 5.60 -10.07 -22.23
C GLY A 114 6.06 -11.11 -21.23
N SER A 115 6.02 -10.77 -19.94
CA SER A 115 6.53 -11.62 -18.86
C SER A 115 5.65 -11.48 -17.62
N PRO A 116 5.36 -12.57 -16.86
CA PRO A 116 4.56 -12.50 -15.64
C PRO A 116 5.34 -12.07 -14.39
N ASN A 117 6.30 -11.20 -14.54
CA ASN A 117 7.21 -10.80 -13.46
C ASN A 117 6.49 -10.17 -12.26
N TYR A 118 5.60 -9.19 -12.54
CA TYR A 118 4.86 -8.52 -11.46
C TYR A 118 3.82 -9.43 -10.84
N GLN A 119 3.21 -10.30 -11.63
CA GLN A 119 2.28 -11.31 -11.14
C GLN A 119 2.97 -12.24 -10.14
N ARG A 120 4.19 -12.65 -10.45
CA ARG A 120 4.98 -13.49 -9.55
C ARG A 120 5.31 -12.78 -8.25
N GLN A 121 5.64 -11.49 -8.32
CA GLN A 121 5.92 -10.69 -7.13
C GLN A 121 4.68 -10.59 -6.24
N LEU A 122 3.51 -10.41 -6.84
CA LEU A 122 2.25 -10.36 -6.10
C LEU A 122 1.95 -11.68 -5.41
N CYS A 123 2.12 -12.79 -6.12
CA CYS A 123 1.89 -14.12 -5.53
C CYS A 123 2.81 -14.37 -4.35
N ALA A 124 4.07 -14.00 -4.47
CA ALA A 124 5.04 -14.15 -3.38
C ALA A 124 4.66 -13.29 -2.17
N ALA A 125 4.25 -12.05 -2.41
CA ALA A 125 3.88 -11.13 -1.35
C ALA A 125 2.63 -11.58 -0.59
N ARG A 126 1.65 -12.16 -1.31
CA ARG A 126 0.41 -12.62 -0.70
C ARG A 126 0.58 -13.85 0.19
N LYS A 127 1.61 -14.63 -0.05
CA LYS A 127 1.89 -15.83 0.76
C LYS A 127 2.51 -15.50 2.10
N ASP A 128 3.06 -14.31 2.26
CA ASP A 128 3.63 -13.86 3.53
C ASP A 128 2.53 -13.47 4.56
#